data_ffc6e105f05efc4807ab410e141b0b63
#
_entry.id   ffc6e105f05efc4807ab410e141b0b63
#
_cell.length_a   1.000
_cell.length_b   1.000
_cell.length_c   1.000
_cell.angle_alpha   90.00
_cell.angle_beta   90.00
_cell.angle_gamma   90.00
#
_symmetry.space_group_name_H-M   'P 1'
#
loop_
_entity.id
_entity.type
_entity.pdbx_description
1 polymer ?
#
loop_
_entity_poly.entity_id
_entity_poly.type
_entity_poly.pdbx_seq_one_letter_code
_entity_poly.pdbx_strand_id
1 'polypeptide(L)'
;MEQLPNFAYRNTLKTLLTSFLMKRKFILMLLAVTLVTACGHQENEQQTTEIMQNEECLICGAPLEYLPQDTMMTCVLCHKQELSKTRCVDGHYICNECHTTGMDSIMVVCLSDTSRNPIEILERLMSMPFCHMHGPEHHVLVGASLLTAYHNAGGDIDLPKALTEMMTRGKQVPGGACGYWGACGATISTGMFLSIVTRNTPLATDSWHLSNQMTASALAQVAEHGGPRCCKRDSYLSVLTAIDFVKEHFGVEMEKPEIVCEFSSKNNQCIGKTIF
;
A
#
# COMPACT_ATOMS: atom_id res chain seq x y z
N MET A 1 -80.39 -38.27 14.08
CA MET A 1 -79.53 -37.59 15.06
C MET A 1 -78.14 -37.56 14.47
N GLU A 2 -77.83 -36.44 13.83
CA GLU A 2 -76.53 -36.21 13.11
C GLU A 2 -75.47 -35.66 14.07
N GLN A 3 -74.35 -36.30 14.15
CA GLN A 3 -73.16 -35.77 14.81
C GLN A 3 -72.35 -35.00 13.80
N LEU A 4 -72.22 -33.70 13.93
CA LEU A 4 -71.39 -32.80 13.14
C LEU A 4 -69.94 -32.82 13.62
N PRO A 5 -68.93 -32.58 12.74
CA PRO A 5 -67.52 -32.95 12.93
C PRO A 5 -66.71 -31.88 13.63
N ASN A 6 -66.26 -32.22 14.84
CA ASN A 6 -65.36 -31.38 15.68
C ASN A 6 -63.85 -31.36 15.19
N PHE A 7 -63.62 -31.91 14.00
CA PHE A 7 -62.21 -32.10 13.53
C PHE A 7 -61.65 -30.95 12.69
N ALA A 8 -62.53 -30.24 11.97
CA ALA A 8 -62.08 -29.15 11.08
C ALA A 8 -61.67 -27.88 11.84
N TYR A 9 -62.33 -27.58 12.95
CA TYR A 9 -62.07 -26.34 13.73
C TYR A 9 -60.77 -26.41 14.52
N ARG A 10 -60.31 -27.58 14.98
CA ARG A 10 -59.07 -27.77 15.71
C ARG A 10 -57.81 -27.61 14.82
N ASN A 11 -57.90 -27.98 13.55
CA ASN A 11 -56.77 -27.88 12.63
C ASN A 11 -56.58 -26.43 12.16
N THR A 12 -57.65 -25.67 11.96
CA THR A 12 -57.56 -24.26 11.54
C THR A 12 -56.95 -23.39 12.64
N LEU A 13 -57.29 -23.67 13.90
CA LEU A 13 -56.75 -22.92 15.05
C LEU A 13 -55.26 -23.20 15.28
N LYS A 14 -54.83 -24.47 15.08
CA LYS A 14 -53.40 -24.84 15.15
C LYS A 14 -52.57 -24.18 14.03
N THR A 15 -53.10 -24.13 12.82
CA THR A 15 -52.40 -23.50 11.66
C THR A 15 -52.27 -21.98 11.82
N LEU A 16 -53.29 -21.33 12.37
CA LEU A 16 -53.26 -19.90 12.69
C LEU A 16 -52.29 -19.59 13.82
N LEU A 17 -52.22 -20.42 14.86
CA LEU A 17 -51.30 -20.22 15.99
C LEU A 17 -49.84 -20.42 15.57
N THR A 18 -49.55 -21.41 14.74
CA THR A 18 -48.20 -21.66 14.23
C THR A 18 -47.72 -20.54 13.28
N SER A 19 -48.61 -20.00 12.42
CA SER A 19 -48.31 -18.87 11.54
C SER A 19 -48.04 -17.58 12.35
N PHE A 20 -48.78 -17.36 13.44
CA PHE A 20 -48.57 -16.18 14.30
C PHE A 20 -47.27 -16.27 15.11
N LEU A 21 -46.91 -17.44 15.61
CA LEU A 21 -45.64 -17.71 16.30
C LEU A 21 -44.43 -17.62 15.37
N MET A 22 -44.54 -18.06 14.10
CA MET A 22 -43.47 -17.90 13.13
C MET A 22 -43.24 -16.45 12.72
N LYS A 23 -44.29 -15.68 12.49
CA LYS A 23 -44.20 -14.23 12.19
C LYS A 23 -43.55 -13.45 13.34
N ARG A 24 -43.88 -13.80 14.60
CA ARG A 24 -43.28 -13.15 15.78
C ARG A 24 -41.80 -13.49 15.96
N LYS A 25 -41.36 -14.72 15.64
CA LYS A 25 -39.95 -15.09 15.62
C LYS A 25 -39.20 -14.40 14.51
N PHE A 26 -39.83 -14.22 13.34
CA PHE A 26 -39.18 -13.53 12.20
C PHE A 26 -39.00 -12.03 12.46
N ILE A 27 -39.97 -11.36 13.11
CA ILE A 27 -39.87 -9.95 13.50
C ILE A 27 -38.83 -9.75 14.60
N LEU A 28 -38.71 -10.67 15.58
CA LEU A 28 -37.66 -10.62 16.60
C LEU A 28 -36.26 -10.88 16.03
N MET A 29 -36.17 -11.71 15.02
CA MET A 29 -34.90 -11.97 14.33
C MET A 29 -34.46 -10.78 13.44
N LEU A 30 -35.41 -10.10 12.80
CA LEU A 30 -35.13 -8.86 12.03
C LEU A 30 -34.72 -7.69 12.95
N LEU A 31 -35.35 -7.57 14.14
CA LEU A 31 -34.96 -6.56 15.13
C LEU A 31 -33.58 -6.83 15.76
N ALA A 32 -33.20 -8.10 15.93
CA ALA A 32 -31.89 -8.47 16.42
C ALA A 32 -30.77 -8.17 15.37
N VAL A 33 -31.05 -8.37 14.09
CA VAL A 33 -30.10 -8.07 12.99
C VAL A 33 -29.90 -6.55 12.85
N THR A 34 -30.94 -5.73 13.04
CA THR A 34 -30.79 -4.27 12.97
C THR A 34 -30.04 -3.66 14.14
N LEU A 35 -30.07 -4.31 15.32
CA LEU A 35 -29.30 -3.85 16.50
C LEU A 35 -27.80 -4.20 16.40
N VAL A 36 -27.43 -5.29 15.72
CA VAL A 36 -26.02 -5.67 15.52
C VAL A 36 -25.32 -4.82 14.45
N THR A 37 -26.08 -4.34 13.44
CA THR A 37 -25.51 -3.45 12.42
C THR A 37 -25.32 -2.00 12.89
N ALA A 38 -25.99 -1.57 13.97
CA ALA A 38 -25.82 -0.22 14.51
C ALA A 38 -24.60 -0.06 15.43
N CYS A 39 -24.06 -1.14 16.01
CA CYS A 39 -22.86 -1.08 16.86
C CYS A 39 -21.54 -1.27 16.10
N GLY A 40 -21.57 -1.73 14.85
CA GLY A 40 -20.34 -2.05 14.09
C GLY A 40 -19.72 -0.88 13.31
N HIS A 41 -20.42 0.26 13.17
CA HIS A 41 -19.96 1.37 12.32
C HIS A 41 -19.34 2.56 13.05
N GLN A 42 -19.44 2.64 14.39
CA GLN A 42 -18.85 3.77 15.12
C GLN A 42 -17.39 3.56 15.55
N GLU A 43 -16.95 2.31 15.72
CA GLU A 43 -15.55 2.07 16.12
C GLU A 43 -14.54 2.25 14.97
N ASN A 44 -14.98 2.11 13.71
CA ASN A 44 -14.06 2.19 12.56
C ASN A 44 -13.81 3.63 12.06
N GLU A 45 -14.74 4.56 12.29
CA GLU A 45 -14.53 5.97 11.91
C GLU A 45 -13.67 6.73 12.93
N GLN A 46 -13.81 6.44 14.22
CA GLN A 46 -12.96 7.06 15.25
C GLN A 46 -11.52 6.54 15.20
N GLN A 47 -11.33 5.24 14.92
CA GLN A 47 -9.98 4.65 14.82
C GLN A 47 -9.24 5.11 13.55
N THR A 48 -9.93 5.32 12.43
CA THR A 48 -9.36 5.92 11.23
C THR A 48 -9.00 7.39 11.42
N THR A 49 -9.76 8.14 12.20
CA THR A 49 -9.50 9.57 12.45
C THR A 49 -8.31 9.77 13.40
N GLU A 50 -8.15 8.93 14.42
CA GLU A 50 -7.00 9.00 15.33
C GLU A 50 -5.69 8.57 14.67
N ILE A 51 -5.71 7.57 13.76
CA ILE A 51 -4.53 7.12 13.02
C ILE A 51 -4.04 8.20 12.03
N MET A 52 -4.96 8.98 11.46
CA MET A 52 -4.64 10.06 10.50
C MET A 52 -4.04 11.31 11.17
N GLN A 53 -4.15 11.47 12.48
CA GLN A 53 -3.67 12.65 13.21
C GLN A 53 -2.18 12.61 13.59
N ASN A 54 -1.46 11.50 13.36
CA ASN A 54 -0.07 11.34 13.78
C ASN A 54 0.98 11.45 12.66
N GLU A 55 0.60 11.89 11.46
CA GLU A 55 1.57 12.16 10.39
C GLU A 55 2.10 13.58 10.53
N GLU A 56 3.42 13.72 10.50
CA GLU A 56 4.08 14.99 10.80
C GLU A 56 4.39 15.78 9.52
N CYS A 57 4.11 17.07 9.55
CA CYS A 57 4.46 18.02 8.53
C CYS A 57 5.99 18.23 8.48
N LEU A 58 6.60 18.13 7.31
CA LEU A 58 8.04 18.33 7.13
C LEU A 58 8.51 19.77 7.44
N ILE A 59 7.58 20.73 7.54
CA ILE A 59 7.89 22.14 7.83
C ILE A 59 7.80 22.43 9.33
N CYS A 60 6.73 21.99 10.00
CA CYS A 60 6.43 22.40 11.38
C CYS A 60 6.21 21.23 12.34
N GLY A 61 6.25 19.97 11.87
CA GLY A 61 6.01 18.81 12.72
C GLY A 61 4.53 18.58 13.12
N ALA A 62 3.61 19.46 12.68
CA ALA A 62 2.19 19.31 13.02
C ALA A 62 1.55 18.14 12.24
N PRO A 63 0.43 17.57 12.71
CA PRO A 63 -0.26 16.49 12.05
C PRO A 63 -0.69 16.84 10.62
N LEU A 64 -0.74 15.83 9.74
CA LEU A 64 -1.33 15.93 8.41
C LEU A 64 -2.84 15.65 8.47
N GLU A 65 -3.60 16.38 7.64
CA GLU A 65 -5.01 16.12 7.38
C GLU A 65 -5.25 15.68 5.94
N TYR A 66 -6.22 14.79 5.75
CA TYR A 66 -6.64 14.30 4.45
C TYR A 66 -8.04 14.82 4.12
N LEU A 67 -8.12 15.65 3.10
CA LEU A 67 -9.36 16.31 2.71
C LEU A 67 -10.27 15.38 1.90
N PRO A 68 -11.59 15.52 2.00
CA PRO A 68 -12.54 14.69 1.23
C PRO A 68 -12.53 14.99 -0.27
N GLN A 69 -12.08 16.20 -0.66
CA GLN A 69 -12.04 16.65 -2.04
C GLN A 69 -10.67 17.24 -2.38
N ASP A 70 -10.29 17.11 -3.67
CA ASP A 70 -9.10 17.78 -4.19
C ASP A 70 -9.24 19.29 -4.05
N THR A 71 -8.25 19.90 -3.42
CA THR A 71 -8.19 21.34 -3.16
C THR A 71 -6.92 21.90 -3.80
N MET A 72 -7.04 23.08 -4.42
CA MET A 72 -5.88 23.80 -4.95
C MET A 72 -4.97 24.22 -3.81
N MET A 73 -3.73 23.75 -3.81
CA MET A 73 -2.73 24.05 -2.78
C MET A 73 -1.48 24.64 -3.38
N THR A 74 -0.82 25.48 -2.61
CA THR A 74 0.45 26.12 -2.99
C THR A 74 1.58 25.50 -2.19
N CYS A 75 2.57 24.90 -2.87
CA CYS A 75 3.75 24.35 -2.23
C CYS A 75 4.54 25.47 -1.51
N VAL A 76 4.83 25.28 -0.22
CA VAL A 76 5.55 26.27 0.59
C VAL A 76 7.01 26.44 0.19
N LEU A 77 7.58 25.47 -0.57
CA LEU A 77 8.99 25.48 -0.99
C LEU A 77 9.19 26.09 -2.39
N CYS A 78 8.40 25.66 -3.38
CA CYS A 78 8.57 26.11 -4.76
C CYS A 78 7.43 26.98 -5.30
N HIS A 79 6.40 27.22 -4.48
CA HIS A 79 5.21 28.03 -4.83
C HIS A 79 4.38 27.50 -6.01
N LYS A 80 4.64 26.26 -6.48
CA LYS A 80 3.81 25.56 -7.47
C LYS A 80 2.41 25.34 -6.89
N GLN A 81 1.40 25.54 -7.74
CA GLN A 81 0.01 25.24 -7.41
C GLN A 81 -0.42 23.95 -8.07
N GLU A 82 -1.01 23.05 -7.28
CA GLU A 82 -1.59 21.80 -7.80
C GLU A 82 -2.71 21.30 -6.88
N LEU A 83 -3.52 20.39 -7.41
CA LEU A 83 -4.60 19.76 -6.65
C LEU A 83 -4.04 18.68 -5.72
N SER A 84 -4.43 18.70 -4.46
CA SER A 84 -4.07 17.69 -3.47
C SER A 84 -5.19 17.51 -2.45
N LYS A 85 -5.20 16.32 -1.82
CA LYS A 85 -6.07 16.00 -0.68
C LYS A 85 -5.33 16.03 0.65
N THR A 86 -4.01 16.23 0.65
CA THR A 86 -3.18 16.14 1.85
C THR A 86 -2.51 17.46 2.12
N ARG A 87 -2.65 17.97 3.34
CA ARG A 87 -1.92 19.13 3.84
C ARG A 87 -1.72 19.02 5.35
N CYS A 88 -0.88 19.89 5.91
CA CYS A 88 -0.75 20.08 7.34
C CYS A 88 -1.99 20.79 7.92
N VAL A 89 -2.38 20.48 9.15
CA VAL A 89 -3.47 21.17 9.88
C VAL A 89 -3.22 22.69 9.98
N ASP A 90 -1.95 23.12 9.94
CA ASP A 90 -1.56 24.53 9.89
C ASP A 90 -1.49 25.10 8.45
N GLY A 91 -1.96 24.33 7.46
CA GLY A 91 -2.07 24.76 6.07
C GLY A 91 -0.82 24.56 5.21
N HIS A 92 0.29 24.01 5.74
CA HIS A 92 1.48 23.71 4.93
C HIS A 92 1.21 22.60 3.94
N TYR A 93 1.63 22.80 2.69
CA TYR A 93 1.62 21.82 1.63
C TYR A 93 2.99 21.75 0.96
N ILE A 94 3.48 20.55 0.68
CA ILE A 94 4.72 20.29 -0.07
C ILE A 94 4.37 19.41 -1.26
N CYS A 95 4.67 19.85 -2.49
CA CYS A 95 4.45 19.07 -3.70
C CYS A 95 5.39 17.86 -3.77
N ASN A 96 5.01 16.84 -4.54
CA ASN A 96 5.81 15.62 -4.68
C ASN A 96 7.24 15.92 -5.18
N GLU A 97 7.40 16.90 -6.07
CA GLU A 97 8.70 17.29 -6.59
C GLU A 97 9.63 17.81 -5.49
N CYS A 98 9.16 18.72 -4.65
CA CYS A 98 9.93 19.21 -3.51
C CYS A 98 10.15 18.16 -2.42
N HIS A 99 9.17 17.29 -2.22
CA HIS A 99 9.28 16.18 -1.27
C HIS A 99 10.41 15.21 -1.68
N THR A 100 10.66 15.06 -2.97
CA THR A 100 11.69 14.17 -3.54
C THR A 100 13.02 14.88 -3.83
N THR A 101 13.23 16.12 -3.40
CA THR A 101 14.51 16.83 -3.56
C THR A 101 15.65 16.04 -2.89
N GLY A 102 16.76 15.91 -3.61
CA GLY A 102 17.93 15.13 -3.16
C GLY A 102 17.97 13.69 -3.65
N MET A 103 16.94 13.21 -4.35
CA MET A 103 16.91 11.85 -4.90
C MET A 103 17.99 11.58 -5.96
N ASP A 104 18.65 12.59 -6.51
CA ASP A 104 19.73 12.40 -7.47
C ASP A 104 20.93 11.64 -6.86
N SER A 105 21.09 11.67 -5.53
CA SER A 105 22.06 10.86 -4.81
C SER A 105 21.81 9.35 -4.91
N ILE A 106 20.60 8.91 -5.27
CA ILE A 106 20.28 7.50 -5.57
C ILE A 106 21.21 6.96 -6.66
N MET A 107 21.44 7.77 -7.72
CA MET A 107 22.33 7.38 -8.82
C MET A 107 23.75 7.11 -8.32
N VAL A 108 24.28 8.00 -7.46
CA VAL A 108 25.63 7.87 -6.91
C VAL A 108 25.76 6.61 -6.06
N VAL A 109 24.82 6.38 -5.15
CA VAL A 109 24.80 5.19 -4.29
C VAL A 109 24.69 3.93 -5.12
N CYS A 110 23.72 3.82 -6.00
CA CYS A 110 23.45 2.62 -6.78
C CYS A 110 24.57 2.27 -7.77
N LEU A 111 25.21 3.27 -8.41
CA LEU A 111 26.29 3.03 -9.36
C LEU A 111 27.61 2.65 -8.68
N SER A 112 27.80 3.01 -7.41
CA SER A 112 29.00 2.63 -6.64
C SER A 112 28.81 1.36 -5.82
N ASP A 113 27.59 0.86 -5.68
CA ASP A 113 27.26 -0.30 -4.87
C ASP A 113 27.54 -1.61 -5.60
N THR A 114 28.21 -2.53 -4.92
CA THR A 114 28.54 -3.87 -5.45
C THR A 114 27.78 -5.00 -4.77
N SER A 115 26.89 -4.68 -3.83
CA SER A 115 26.10 -5.68 -3.11
C SER A 115 25.10 -6.39 -4.04
N ARG A 116 24.95 -7.68 -3.85
CA ARG A 116 23.93 -8.50 -4.48
C ARG A 116 22.66 -8.60 -3.62
N ASN A 117 22.69 -7.93 -2.46
CA ASN A 117 21.61 -7.87 -1.50
C ASN A 117 20.79 -6.59 -1.71
N PRO A 118 19.61 -6.65 -2.35
CA PRO A 118 18.80 -5.46 -2.58
C PRO A 118 18.26 -4.83 -1.30
N ILE A 119 18.18 -5.57 -0.20
CA ILE A 119 17.76 -5.04 1.10
C ILE A 119 18.82 -4.13 1.68
N GLU A 120 20.09 -4.51 1.66
CA GLU A 120 21.17 -3.64 2.11
C GLU A 120 21.25 -2.34 1.31
N ILE A 121 21.09 -2.43 -0.01
CA ILE A 121 21.04 -1.25 -0.89
C ILE A 121 19.85 -0.37 -0.52
N LEU A 122 18.68 -0.97 -0.34
CA LEU A 122 17.46 -0.27 0.06
C LEU A 122 17.64 0.43 1.41
N GLU A 123 18.25 -0.21 2.40
CA GLU A 123 18.50 0.36 3.74
C GLU A 123 19.46 1.55 3.68
N ARG A 124 20.54 1.46 2.88
CA ARG A 124 21.41 2.60 2.62
C ARG A 124 20.64 3.77 2.03
N LEU A 125 19.80 3.53 1.04
CA LEU A 125 18.98 4.56 0.42
C LEU A 125 17.93 5.12 1.39
N MET A 126 17.27 4.26 2.18
CA MET A 126 16.28 4.67 3.18
C MET A 126 16.89 5.45 4.36
N SER A 127 18.20 5.35 4.58
CA SER A 127 18.92 6.10 5.61
C SER A 127 19.41 7.47 5.13
N MET A 128 19.28 7.77 3.84
CA MET A 128 19.68 9.07 3.29
C MET A 128 18.75 10.20 3.77
N PRO A 129 19.30 11.42 3.91
CA PRO A 129 18.51 12.56 4.44
C PRO A 129 17.24 12.92 3.64
N PHE A 130 17.20 12.60 2.35
CA PHE A 130 16.04 12.85 1.50
C PHE A 130 14.90 11.83 1.72
N CYS A 131 15.19 10.69 2.37
CA CYS A 131 14.21 9.62 2.54
C CYS A 131 13.47 9.77 3.86
N HIS A 132 12.26 10.25 3.81
CA HIS A 132 11.39 10.42 4.97
C HIS A 132 10.82 9.06 5.46
N MET A 133 10.17 9.07 6.61
CA MET A 133 9.49 7.87 7.13
C MET A 133 8.43 7.37 6.14
N HIS A 134 7.66 8.30 5.59
CA HIS A 134 6.65 8.08 4.57
C HIS A 134 6.83 9.08 3.43
N GLY A 135 6.79 8.61 2.17
CA GLY A 135 6.92 9.52 1.05
C GLY A 135 7.06 8.82 -0.30
N PRO A 136 6.88 9.58 -1.40
CA PRO A 136 6.93 9.06 -2.77
C PRO A 136 8.33 8.64 -3.22
N GLU A 137 9.39 9.01 -2.52
CA GLU A 137 10.76 8.53 -2.79
C GLU A 137 10.86 7.01 -2.79
N HIS A 138 10.07 6.32 -1.95
CA HIS A 138 10.03 4.85 -1.89
C HIS A 138 9.57 4.22 -3.21
N HIS A 139 8.83 4.96 -4.05
CA HIS A 139 8.40 4.51 -5.37
C HIS A 139 9.57 4.37 -6.35
N VAL A 140 10.71 5.00 -6.05
CA VAL A 140 11.96 4.87 -6.81
C VAL A 140 12.93 3.94 -6.11
N LEU A 141 13.09 4.06 -4.77
CA LEU A 141 14.11 3.33 -4.00
C LEU A 141 14.02 1.82 -4.18
N VAL A 142 12.80 1.27 -4.17
CA VAL A 142 12.54 -0.17 -4.32
C VAL A 142 13.07 -0.67 -5.67
N GLY A 143 12.69 -0.03 -6.76
CA GLY A 143 13.14 -0.43 -8.08
C GLY A 143 14.64 -0.18 -8.30
N ALA A 144 15.19 0.91 -7.75
CA ALA A 144 16.60 1.22 -7.85
C ALA A 144 17.46 0.19 -7.13
N SER A 145 17.10 -0.20 -5.91
CA SER A 145 17.80 -1.25 -5.16
C SER A 145 17.76 -2.61 -5.87
N LEU A 146 16.60 -2.97 -6.44
CA LEU A 146 16.44 -4.20 -7.22
C LEU A 146 17.25 -4.20 -8.51
N LEU A 147 17.26 -3.10 -9.27
CA LEU A 147 18.07 -2.97 -10.49
C LEU A 147 19.55 -3.13 -10.20
N THR A 148 20.03 -2.49 -9.13
CA THR A 148 21.43 -2.55 -8.73
C THR A 148 21.82 -3.96 -8.31
N ALA A 149 21.09 -4.61 -7.42
CA ALA A 149 21.36 -5.98 -6.98
C ALA A 149 21.22 -6.98 -8.12
N TYR A 150 20.25 -6.82 -9.01
CA TYR A 150 20.07 -7.65 -10.19
C TYR A 150 21.28 -7.58 -11.12
N HIS A 151 21.77 -6.38 -11.42
CA HIS A 151 22.99 -6.17 -12.19
C HIS A 151 24.20 -6.83 -11.52
N ASN A 152 24.39 -6.60 -10.23
CA ASN A 152 25.52 -7.15 -9.46
C ASN A 152 25.45 -8.68 -9.33
N ALA A 153 24.27 -9.26 -9.40
CA ALA A 153 24.04 -10.70 -9.44
C ALA A 153 24.24 -11.32 -10.85
N GLY A 154 24.65 -10.54 -11.83
CA GLY A 154 24.90 -10.99 -13.20
C GLY A 154 23.72 -10.82 -14.16
N GLY A 155 22.68 -10.11 -13.78
CA GLY A 155 21.56 -9.77 -14.67
C GLY A 155 22.00 -8.83 -15.80
N ASP A 156 21.57 -9.13 -17.03
CA ASP A 156 21.94 -8.39 -18.25
C ASP A 156 21.12 -7.10 -18.40
N ILE A 157 21.61 -6.01 -17.82
CA ILE A 157 21.06 -4.66 -17.98
C ILE A 157 22.17 -3.59 -18.07
N ASP A 158 21.85 -2.50 -18.75
CA ASP A 158 22.60 -1.24 -18.68
C ASP A 158 22.16 -0.49 -17.41
N LEU A 159 22.87 -0.67 -16.30
CA LEU A 159 22.48 -0.15 -15.00
C LEU A 159 22.27 1.38 -14.99
N PRO A 160 23.17 2.23 -15.52
CA PRO A 160 22.95 3.68 -15.56
C PRO A 160 21.66 4.07 -16.28
N LYS A 161 21.38 3.43 -17.42
CA LYS A 161 20.16 3.68 -18.18
C LYS A 161 18.91 3.19 -17.45
N ALA A 162 18.98 2.00 -16.87
CA ALA A 162 17.89 1.41 -16.11
C ALA A 162 17.51 2.26 -14.87
N LEU A 163 18.50 2.77 -14.15
CA LEU A 163 18.29 3.68 -13.01
C LEU A 163 17.67 5.01 -13.44
N THR A 164 18.14 5.59 -14.55
CA THR A 164 17.55 6.83 -15.11
C THR A 164 16.07 6.63 -15.45
N GLU A 165 15.75 5.50 -16.06
CA GLU A 165 14.37 5.14 -16.41
C GLU A 165 13.51 4.91 -15.14
N MET A 166 14.07 4.24 -14.12
CA MET A 166 13.40 4.04 -12.84
C MET A 166 13.09 5.36 -12.14
N MET A 167 14.06 6.28 -12.11
CA MET A 167 13.87 7.63 -11.56
C MET A 167 12.74 8.37 -12.27
N THR A 168 12.70 8.27 -13.61
CA THR A 168 11.69 8.93 -14.43
C THR A 168 10.30 8.38 -14.17
N ARG A 169 10.14 7.05 -14.14
CA ARG A 169 8.84 6.38 -13.94
C ARG A 169 8.36 6.51 -12.50
N GLY A 170 9.22 6.27 -11.53
CA GLY A 170 8.86 6.27 -10.11
C GLY A 170 8.37 7.62 -9.61
N LYS A 171 8.96 8.73 -10.12
CA LYS A 171 8.50 10.09 -9.82
C LYS A 171 7.08 10.42 -10.33
N GLN A 172 6.56 9.64 -11.28
CA GLN A 172 5.18 9.83 -11.80
C GLN A 172 4.11 9.20 -10.89
N VAL A 173 4.49 8.31 -9.97
CA VAL A 173 3.54 7.70 -9.02
C VAL A 173 3.32 8.69 -7.88
N PRO A 174 2.09 9.24 -7.73
CA PRO A 174 1.84 10.28 -6.73
C PRO A 174 1.90 9.74 -5.31
N GLY A 175 2.19 10.62 -4.37
CA GLY A 175 2.01 10.34 -2.95
C GLY A 175 0.55 9.99 -2.64
N GLY A 176 0.33 9.06 -1.69
CA GLY A 176 -1.03 8.66 -1.32
C GLY A 176 -1.69 7.63 -2.23
N ALA A 177 -1.04 7.18 -3.33
CA ALA A 177 -1.59 6.16 -4.23
C ALA A 177 -2.01 4.88 -3.50
N CYS A 178 -1.30 4.47 -2.45
CA CYS A 178 -1.62 3.29 -1.65
C CYS A 178 -3.04 3.35 -1.05
N GLY A 179 -3.47 4.50 -0.53
CA GLY A 179 -4.80 4.68 0.05
C GLY A 179 -5.87 5.06 -0.97
N TYR A 180 -5.55 5.99 -1.89
CA TYR A 180 -6.55 6.53 -2.82
C TYR A 180 -6.76 5.67 -4.06
N TRP A 181 -5.75 4.92 -4.52
CA TRP A 181 -5.82 4.09 -5.72
C TRP A 181 -5.81 2.59 -5.39
N GLY A 182 -5.60 2.23 -4.10
CA GLY A 182 -5.45 0.84 -3.70
C GLY A 182 -4.20 0.17 -4.28
N ALA A 183 -3.18 0.95 -4.62
CA ALA A 183 -1.94 0.47 -5.23
C ALA A 183 -0.73 1.10 -4.53
N CYS A 184 -0.02 0.33 -3.71
CA CYS A 184 1.18 0.79 -3.02
C CYS A 184 2.28 1.12 -4.03
N GLY A 185 2.88 2.32 -3.94
CA GLY A 185 3.93 2.74 -4.86
C GLY A 185 5.21 1.90 -4.79
N ALA A 186 5.52 1.30 -3.64
CA ALA A 186 6.60 0.33 -3.51
C ALA A 186 6.36 -0.92 -4.36
N THR A 187 5.11 -1.42 -4.39
CA THR A 187 4.74 -2.59 -5.22
C THR A 187 4.70 -2.24 -6.71
N ILE A 188 4.22 -1.04 -7.07
CA ILE A 188 4.30 -0.54 -8.45
C ILE A 188 5.76 -0.48 -8.90
N SER A 189 6.67 -0.09 -8.03
CA SER A 189 8.10 -0.01 -8.30
C SER A 189 8.72 -1.35 -8.67
N THR A 190 8.25 -2.48 -8.10
CA THR A 190 8.70 -3.82 -8.50
C THR A 190 8.24 -4.18 -9.92
N GLY A 191 7.03 -3.80 -10.29
CA GLY A 191 6.54 -3.97 -11.67
C GLY A 191 7.31 -3.10 -12.68
N MET A 192 7.65 -1.86 -12.30
CA MET A 192 8.52 -0.99 -13.10
C MET A 192 9.93 -1.58 -13.26
N PHE A 193 10.50 -2.14 -12.20
CA PHE A 193 11.76 -2.86 -12.24
C PHE A 193 11.72 -3.96 -13.31
N LEU A 194 10.77 -4.87 -13.28
CA LEU A 194 10.65 -5.92 -14.29
C LEU A 194 10.35 -5.39 -15.68
N SER A 195 9.54 -4.35 -15.78
CA SER A 195 9.27 -3.70 -17.07
C SER A 195 10.54 -3.13 -17.71
N ILE A 196 11.47 -2.60 -16.91
CA ILE A 196 12.77 -2.10 -17.38
C ILE A 196 13.68 -3.26 -17.78
N VAL A 197 13.84 -4.27 -16.92
CA VAL A 197 14.65 -5.48 -17.18
C VAL A 197 14.22 -6.17 -18.47
N THR A 198 12.93 -6.33 -18.69
CA THR A 198 12.36 -7.00 -19.86
C THR A 198 12.15 -6.08 -21.06
N ARG A 199 12.47 -4.79 -20.94
CA ARG A 199 12.21 -3.75 -21.98
C ARG A 199 10.74 -3.75 -22.40
N ASN A 200 9.84 -3.91 -21.43
CA ASN A 200 8.42 -4.08 -21.66
C ASN A 200 7.76 -2.80 -22.18
N THR A 201 6.74 -2.99 -23.02
CA THR A 201 5.89 -1.91 -23.56
C THR A 201 4.42 -2.33 -23.47
N PRO A 202 3.47 -1.40 -23.60
CA PRO A 202 2.03 -1.76 -23.66
C PRO A 202 1.67 -2.75 -24.77
N LEU A 203 2.52 -2.90 -25.79
CA LEU A 203 2.32 -3.81 -26.92
C LEU A 203 3.16 -5.09 -26.82
N ALA A 204 3.96 -5.27 -25.76
CA ALA A 204 4.73 -6.47 -25.57
C ALA A 204 3.82 -7.69 -25.32
N THR A 205 4.11 -8.82 -25.96
CA THR A 205 3.35 -10.06 -25.82
C THR A 205 3.90 -10.96 -24.72
N ASP A 206 5.20 -11.18 -24.74
CA ASP A 206 5.85 -12.24 -23.95
C ASP A 206 6.19 -11.82 -22.52
N SER A 207 6.46 -10.54 -22.29
CA SER A 207 6.88 -10.01 -20.98
C SER A 207 5.84 -9.13 -20.29
N TRP A 208 4.78 -8.75 -21.00
CA TRP A 208 3.76 -7.84 -20.47
C TRP A 208 3.13 -8.37 -19.17
N HIS A 209 2.80 -9.65 -19.15
CA HIS A 209 2.18 -10.29 -17.99
C HIS A 209 3.10 -10.33 -16.76
N LEU A 210 4.42 -10.51 -16.95
CA LEU A 210 5.38 -10.62 -15.84
C LEU A 210 5.45 -9.36 -14.99
N SER A 211 5.49 -8.17 -15.62
CA SER A 211 5.49 -6.90 -14.87
C SER A 211 4.23 -6.70 -14.05
N ASN A 212 3.07 -7.07 -14.61
CA ASN A 212 1.79 -6.97 -13.91
C ASN A 212 1.69 -8.02 -12.79
N GLN A 213 2.15 -9.25 -13.02
CA GLN A 213 2.17 -10.33 -12.03
C GLN A 213 3.09 -9.98 -10.86
N MET A 214 4.26 -9.41 -11.13
CA MET A 214 5.17 -8.95 -10.08
C MET A 214 4.51 -7.90 -9.18
N THR A 215 3.89 -6.87 -9.76
CA THR A 215 3.14 -5.87 -8.99
C THR A 215 2.02 -6.50 -8.17
N ALA A 216 1.25 -7.41 -8.76
CA ALA A 216 0.15 -8.09 -8.10
C ALA A 216 0.63 -8.95 -6.93
N SER A 217 1.73 -9.70 -7.11
CA SER A 217 2.33 -10.54 -6.06
C SER A 217 2.83 -9.70 -4.88
N ALA A 218 3.54 -8.61 -5.16
CA ALA A 218 4.01 -7.70 -4.12
C ALA A 218 2.85 -6.98 -3.41
N LEU A 219 1.81 -6.59 -4.16
CA LEU A 219 0.63 -5.93 -3.60
C LEU A 219 -0.18 -6.88 -2.70
N ALA A 220 -0.26 -8.17 -3.06
CA ALA A 220 -0.89 -9.18 -2.22
C ALA A 220 -0.19 -9.31 -0.86
N GLN A 221 1.16 -9.35 -0.85
CA GLN A 221 1.94 -9.37 0.39
C GLN A 221 1.71 -8.13 1.26
N VAL A 222 1.73 -6.95 0.66
CA VAL A 222 1.44 -5.70 1.40
C VAL A 222 0.02 -5.69 1.96
N ALA A 223 -0.96 -6.14 1.18
CA ALA A 223 -2.37 -6.20 1.59
C ALA A 223 -2.61 -7.19 2.75
N GLU A 224 -1.92 -8.32 2.76
CA GLU A 224 -2.01 -9.32 3.83
C GLU A 224 -1.58 -8.77 5.19
N HIS A 225 -0.58 -7.89 5.21
CA HIS A 225 -0.07 -7.27 6.44
C HIS A 225 -0.93 -6.09 6.92
N GLY A 226 -1.81 -5.57 6.08
CA GLY A 226 -2.76 -4.51 6.42
C GLY A 226 -2.15 -3.14 6.64
N GLY A 227 -2.99 -2.23 7.16
CA GLY A 227 -2.64 -0.83 7.45
C GLY A 227 -2.40 -0.55 8.94
N PRO A 228 -2.11 0.71 9.27
CA PRO A 228 -1.92 1.81 8.34
C PRO A 228 -0.68 1.66 7.46
N ARG A 229 -0.55 2.51 6.43
CA ARG A 229 0.60 2.47 5.52
C ARG A 229 1.93 2.58 6.28
N CYS A 230 2.92 1.84 5.81
CA CYS A 230 4.30 2.02 6.26
C CYS A 230 5.23 1.84 5.06
N CYS A 231 5.71 2.98 4.48
CA CYS A 231 6.54 2.93 3.27
C CYS A 231 7.81 2.09 3.46
N LYS A 232 8.38 2.03 4.68
CA LYS A 232 9.54 1.17 4.98
C LYS A 232 9.16 -0.31 4.93
N ARG A 233 8.13 -0.74 5.67
CA ARG A 233 7.61 -2.12 5.68
C ARG A 233 7.23 -2.57 4.27
N ASP A 234 6.44 -1.75 3.59
CA ASP A 234 5.91 -2.09 2.28
C ASP A 234 7.04 -2.19 1.23
N SER A 235 8.12 -1.41 1.39
CA SER A 235 9.34 -1.53 0.58
C SER A 235 10.07 -2.85 0.84
N TYR A 236 10.25 -3.26 2.10
CA TYR A 236 10.87 -4.54 2.44
C TYR A 236 10.07 -5.72 1.86
N LEU A 237 8.75 -5.76 2.09
CA LEU A 237 7.88 -6.81 1.56
C LEU A 237 7.94 -6.89 0.03
N SER A 238 7.95 -5.73 -0.63
CA SER A 238 8.04 -5.64 -2.08
C SER A 238 9.36 -6.20 -2.62
N VAL A 239 10.49 -5.85 -1.98
CA VAL A 239 11.80 -6.34 -2.38
C VAL A 239 11.95 -7.83 -2.13
N LEU A 240 11.51 -8.35 -0.96
CA LEU A 240 11.55 -9.79 -0.68
C LEU A 240 10.76 -10.60 -1.70
N THR A 241 9.57 -10.12 -2.07
CA THR A 241 8.75 -10.77 -3.11
C THR A 241 9.45 -10.75 -4.47
N ALA A 242 10.12 -9.65 -4.80
CA ALA A 242 10.83 -9.52 -6.06
C ALA A 242 12.07 -10.42 -6.14
N ILE A 243 12.79 -10.65 -5.04
CA ILE A 243 13.91 -11.59 -5.00
C ILE A 243 13.46 -12.99 -5.42
N ASP A 244 12.39 -13.49 -4.80
CA ASP A 244 11.86 -14.84 -5.10
C ASP A 244 11.33 -14.92 -6.54
N PHE A 245 10.60 -13.90 -6.99
CA PHE A 245 10.07 -13.82 -8.34
C PHE A 245 11.17 -13.82 -9.41
N VAL A 246 12.24 -13.04 -9.19
CA VAL A 246 13.37 -12.95 -10.12
C VAL A 246 14.13 -14.28 -10.20
N LYS A 247 14.34 -14.95 -9.07
CA LYS A 247 14.95 -16.27 -9.05
C LYS A 247 14.12 -17.28 -9.84
N GLU A 248 12.81 -17.28 -9.66
CA GLU A 248 11.89 -18.22 -10.33
C GLU A 248 11.84 -17.98 -11.86
N HIS A 249 11.68 -16.75 -12.29
CA HIS A 249 11.40 -16.42 -13.69
C HIS A 249 12.63 -16.11 -14.53
N PHE A 250 13.72 -15.67 -13.91
CA PHE A 250 14.93 -15.20 -14.63
C PHE A 250 16.19 -15.97 -14.24
N GLY A 251 16.14 -16.81 -13.19
CA GLY A 251 17.30 -17.59 -12.72
C GLY A 251 18.42 -16.71 -12.14
N VAL A 252 18.19 -15.42 -11.89
CA VAL A 252 19.17 -14.53 -11.26
C VAL A 252 19.01 -14.61 -9.74
N GLU A 253 20.09 -14.97 -9.05
CA GLU A 253 20.11 -15.15 -7.60
C GLU A 253 20.64 -13.91 -6.89
N MET A 254 19.73 -13.04 -6.43
CA MET A 254 20.01 -11.99 -5.48
C MET A 254 20.05 -12.56 -4.06
N GLU A 255 20.80 -11.91 -3.16
CA GLU A 255 20.86 -12.32 -1.75
C GLU A 255 19.57 -11.94 -1.03
N LYS A 256 19.06 -12.85 -0.17
CA LYS A 256 17.85 -12.66 0.63
C LYS A 256 18.19 -12.76 2.11
N PRO A 257 18.35 -11.63 2.81
CA PRO A 257 18.66 -11.62 4.24
C PRO A 257 17.39 -11.77 5.10
N GLU A 258 17.60 -12.03 6.40
CA GLU A 258 16.59 -11.74 7.41
C GLU A 258 16.48 -10.22 7.63
N ILE A 259 15.25 -9.73 7.81
CA ILE A 259 15.01 -8.29 7.97
C ILE A 259 14.85 -7.94 9.44
N VAL A 260 15.60 -6.94 9.89
CA VAL A 260 15.41 -6.27 11.17
C VAL A 260 15.06 -4.81 10.90
N CYS A 261 13.80 -4.45 11.12
CA CYS A 261 13.36 -3.08 10.89
C CYS A 261 13.92 -2.10 11.92
N GLU A 262 14.81 -1.19 11.49
CA GLU A 262 15.40 -0.15 12.34
C GLU A 262 14.53 1.12 12.45
N PHE A 263 13.46 1.20 11.66
CA PHE A 263 12.61 2.39 11.58
C PHE A 263 11.40 2.34 12.52
N SER A 264 11.16 1.23 13.21
CA SER A 264 9.95 1.02 14.03
C SER A 264 9.80 2.05 15.17
N SER A 265 10.90 2.50 15.77
CA SER A 265 10.88 3.52 16.82
C SER A 265 10.65 4.95 16.31
N LYS A 266 10.79 5.16 15.00
CA LYS A 266 10.58 6.45 14.34
C LYS A 266 9.18 6.55 13.69
N ASN A 267 8.37 5.49 13.78
CA ASN A 267 7.05 5.43 13.18
C ASN A 267 5.98 5.26 14.27
N ASN A 268 5.27 6.33 14.57
CA ASN A 268 4.17 6.32 15.56
C ASN A 268 3.02 5.38 15.17
N GLN A 269 2.93 4.99 13.89
CA GLN A 269 1.91 4.10 13.32
C GLN A 269 2.43 2.65 13.15
N CYS A 270 3.56 2.31 13.76
CA CYS A 270 4.16 0.99 13.60
C CYS A 270 3.26 -0.10 14.21
N ILE A 271 2.89 -1.10 13.40
CA ILE A 271 2.06 -2.24 13.85
C ILE A 271 2.88 -3.38 14.49
N GLY A 272 4.18 -3.20 14.65
CA GLY A 272 5.08 -4.14 15.34
C GLY A 272 6.27 -4.60 14.48
N LYS A 273 7.25 -5.23 15.13
CA LYS A 273 8.51 -5.70 14.51
C LYS A 273 8.43 -7.13 13.97
N THR A 274 7.40 -7.89 14.30
CA THR A 274 7.24 -9.32 14.02
C THR A 274 6.63 -9.60 12.63
N ILE A 275 6.77 -8.67 11.69
CA ILE A 275 6.18 -8.75 10.35
C ILE A 275 7.12 -9.45 9.35
N PHE A 276 8.39 -9.61 9.70
CA PHE A 276 9.41 -10.21 8.84
C PHE A 276 9.92 -11.51 9.42
#